data_e7c752cd8d019ce521ecda5a1f1acc76
#
_entry.id   e7c752cd8d019ce521ecda5a1f1acc76
#
_cell.length_a   1.000
_cell.length_b   1.000
_cell.length_c   1.000
_cell.angle_alpha   90.00
_cell.angle_beta   90.00
_cell.angle_gamma   90.00
#
_symmetry.space_group_name_H-M   'P 1'
#
loop_
_entity.id
_entity.type
_entity.pdbx_description
1 polymer ?
#
loop_
_entity_poly.entity_id
_entity_poly.type
_entity_poly.pdbx_seq_one_letter_code
_entity_poly.pdbx_strand_id
1 'polypeptide(L)'
;MAARFSRREWLKGVAGASVGALAGGASYGYLYERHRIEVTRTALPVSGLPDALHGLRIGLVTDTHFSRTVRADDITTAVRLTLDERPDLIVLGGDYVTWGGDHISRGDRGYVSGAAELLAPLNAPHGVFAVLGNHDDDRAMPAALAARGFIVLRDSRTRVTIRGETLEIAGIRYWTRRVEQIARVLRGAAGTTMLLAHDPSRLKEAAELDVGIVLSGHTHGGQIVLPGLGAIAARSFPVVAGLGRRENTSIYVSRGIGTVYVPVRVNCPPEVAVITLESQGV
;
A
#
# COMPACT_ATOMS: atom_id res chain seq x y z
N MET A 1 -48.53 -23.84 -22.02
CA MET A 1 -48.32 -24.46 -20.70
C MET A 1 -47.05 -23.93 -20.12
N ALA A 2 -47.07 -23.13 -19.07
CA ALA A 2 -45.86 -22.67 -18.37
C ALA A 2 -45.34 -23.79 -17.48
N ALA A 3 -44.13 -24.25 -17.68
CA ALA A 3 -43.47 -25.26 -16.85
C ALA A 3 -43.39 -24.74 -15.40
N ARG A 4 -44.10 -25.35 -14.47
CA ARG A 4 -44.01 -25.05 -13.02
C ARG A 4 -42.77 -25.78 -12.49
N PHE A 5 -41.72 -25.05 -12.20
CA PHE A 5 -40.56 -25.59 -11.48
C PHE A 5 -40.98 -26.04 -10.07
N SER A 6 -40.59 -27.23 -9.69
CA SER A 6 -40.73 -27.68 -8.29
C SER A 6 -39.78 -26.89 -7.39
N ARG A 7 -40.13 -26.74 -6.10
CA ARG A 7 -39.23 -26.09 -5.10
C ARG A 7 -37.83 -26.71 -5.08
N ARG A 8 -37.73 -28.02 -5.31
CA ARG A 8 -36.46 -28.75 -5.36
C ARG A 8 -35.63 -28.38 -6.58
N GLU A 9 -36.25 -28.22 -7.76
CA GLU A 9 -35.58 -27.81 -8.99
C GLU A 9 -35.14 -26.35 -8.90
N TRP A 10 -35.96 -25.47 -8.31
CA TRP A 10 -35.58 -24.08 -8.06
C TRP A 10 -34.36 -24.00 -7.11
N LEU A 11 -34.34 -24.72 -5.97
CA LEU A 11 -33.21 -24.77 -5.06
C LEU A 11 -31.94 -25.31 -5.70
N LYS A 12 -32.04 -26.36 -6.53
CA LYS A 12 -30.91 -26.88 -7.30
C LYS A 12 -30.39 -25.84 -8.32
N GLY A 13 -31.30 -25.12 -8.99
CA GLY A 13 -30.93 -24.05 -9.91
C GLY A 13 -30.19 -22.92 -9.20
N VAL A 14 -30.70 -22.44 -8.05
CA VAL A 14 -30.03 -21.39 -7.26
C VAL A 14 -28.67 -21.87 -6.76
N ALA A 15 -28.58 -23.09 -6.22
CA ALA A 15 -27.30 -23.64 -5.76
C ALA A 15 -26.28 -23.75 -6.89
N GLY A 16 -26.69 -24.25 -8.06
CA GLY A 16 -25.84 -24.34 -9.25
C GLY A 16 -25.38 -22.98 -9.74
N ALA A 17 -26.28 -22.01 -9.80
CA ALA A 17 -25.93 -20.62 -10.17
C ALA A 17 -24.96 -19.98 -9.18
N SER A 18 -25.15 -20.20 -7.86
CA SER A 18 -24.25 -19.70 -6.83
C SER A 18 -22.84 -20.30 -6.95
N VAL A 19 -22.74 -21.60 -7.14
CA VAL A 19 -21.43 -22.29 -7.36
C VAL A 19 -20.78 -21.77 -8.63
N GLY A 20 -21.54 -21.61 -9.71
CA GLY A 20 -21.02 -21.05 -10.97
C GLY A 20 -20.51 -19.61 -10.82
N ALA A 21 -21.23 -18.76 -10.10
CA ALA A 21 -20.82 -17.38 -9.81
C ALA A 21 -19.55 -17.32 -8.95
N LEU A 22 -19.46 -18.15 -7.92
CA LEU A 22 -18.26 -18.24 -7.07
C LEU A 22 -17.04 -18.75 -7.86
N ALA A 23 -17.19 -19.80 -8.62
CA ALA A 23 -16.11 -20.35 -9.46
C ALA A 23 -15.67 -19.35 -10.55
N GLY A 24 -16.63 -18.70 -11.20
CA GLY A 24 -16.37 -17.66 -12.20
C GLY A 24 -15.66 -16.45 -11.59
N GLY A 25 -16.14 -15.95 -10.46
CA GLY A 25 -15.52 -14.85 -9.75
C GLY A 25 -14.09 -15.16 -9.27
N ALA A 26 -13.90 -16.35 -8.69
CA ALA A 26 -12.56 -16.81 -8.28
C ALA A 26 -11.61 -16.95 -9.48
N SER A 27 -12.08 -17.53 -10.59
CA SER A 27 -11.30 -17.66 -11.82
C SER A 27 -10.92 -16.30 -12.40
N TYR A 28 -11.87 -15.36 -12.48
CA TYR A 28 -11.64 -14.00 -12.92
C TYR A 28 -10.59 -13.30 -12.03
N GLY A 29 -10.77 -13.38 -10.70
CA GLY A 29 -9.88 -12.77 -9.73
C GLY A 29 -8.46 -13.36 -9.75
N TYR A 30 -8.34 -14.67 -10.01
CA TYR A 30 -7.06 -15.37 -10.11
C TYR A 30 -6.34 -15.13 -11.45
N LEU A 31 -7.06 -15.22 -12.55
CA LEU A 31 -6.45 -15.21 -13.90
C LEU A 31 -6.30 -13.78 -14.46
N TYR A 32 -7.13 -12.85 -14.06
CA TYR A 32 -7.22 -11.54 -14.68
C TYR A 32 -7.06 -10.39 -13.68
N GLU A 33 -7.96 -10.22 -12.70
CA GLU A 33 -8.03 -8.99 -11.92
C GLU A 33 -6.75 -8.72 -11.11
N ARG A 34 -6.14 -9.75 -10.52
CA ARG A 34 -4.90 -9.61 -9.74
C ARG A 34 -3.69 -9.14 -10.57
N HIS A 35 -3.76 -9.17 -11.88
CA HIS A 35 -2.72 -8.69 -12.81
C HIS A 35 -3.08 -7.36 -13.46
N ARG A 36 -4.31 -6.86 -13.24
CA ARG A 36 -4.79 -5.58 -13.79
C ARG A 36 -4.41 -4.42 -12.89
N ILE A 37 -3.15 -4.01 -12.94
CA ILE A 37 -2.65 -2.91 -12.12
C ILE A 37 -3.22 -1.59 -12.63
N GLU A 38 -3.88 -0.84 -11.76
CA GLU A 38 -4.45 0.47 -12.04
C GLU A 38 -3.55 1.59 -11.51
N VAL A 39 -3.59 2.74 -12.18
CA VAL A 39 -3.02 3.98 -11.65
C VAL A 39 -4.13 4.80 -11.00
N THR A 40 -4.09 4.89 -9.69
CA THR A 40 -5.03 5.73 -8.91
C THR A 40 -4.40 7.10 -8.67
N ARG A 41 -5.07 8.16 -9.14
CA ARG A 41 -4.64 9.54 -8.92
C ARG A 41 -5.58 10.17 -7.91
N THR A 42 -5.01 10.73 -6.83
CA THR A 42 -5.80 11.24 -5.70
C THR A 42 -5.17 12.51 -5.15
N ALA A 43 -6.00 13.51 -4.91
CA ALA A 43 -5.63 14.67 -4.12
C ALA A 43 -5.72 14.33 -2.62
N LEU A 44 -4.66 14.59 -1.86
CA LEU A 44 -4.61 14.42 -0.41
C LEU A 44 -4.67 15.80 0.26
N PRO A 45 -5.78 16.16 0.90
CA PRO A 45 -5.89 17.43 1.58
C PRO A 45 -5.03 17.42 2.85
N VAL A 46 -4.18 18.42 3.02
CA VAL A 46 -3.27 18.56 4.16
C VAL A 46 -3.52 19.90 4.84
N SER A 47 -3.81 19.85 6.14
CA SER A 47 -4.01 21.06 6.95
C SER A 47 -2.69 21.81 7.13
N GLY A 48 -2.69 23.13 6.89
CA GLY A 48 -1.51 23.97 7.06
C GLY A 48 -0.36 23.64 6.08
N LEU A 49 -0.66 23.03 4.93
CA LEU A 49 0.35 22.76 3.91
C LEU A 49 0.90 24.07 3.34
N PRO A 50 2.23 24.30 3.37
CA PRO A 50 2.84 25.45 2.71
C PRO A 50 2.57 25.43 1.19
N ASP A 51 2.38 26.61 0.59
CA ASP A 51 2.14 26.76 -0.85
C ASP A 51 3.21 26.09 -1.72
N ALA A 52 4.44 26.12 -1.27
CA ALA A 52 5.55 25.46 -1.97
C ALA A 52 5.41 23.93 -2.06
N LEU A 53 4.66 23.30 -1.16
CA LEU A 53 4.39 21.86 -1.18
C LEU A 53 3.06 21.52 -1.87
N HIS A 54 2.23 22.52 -2.20
CA HIS A 54 1.02 22.31 -2.97
C HIS A 54 1.35 21.76 -4.36
N GLY A 55 0.60 20.77 -4.79
CA GLY A 55 0.81 20.10 -6.06
C GLY A 55 1.97 19.09 -6.06
N LEU A 56 2.65 18.85 -4.92
CA LEU A 56 3.68 17.83 -4.83
C LEU A 56 3.10 16.43 -5.11
N ARG A 57 3.70 15.73 -6.08
CA ARG A 57 3.24 14.42 -6.53
C ARG A 57 4.09 13.32 -5.91
N ILE A 58 3.44 12.41 -5.19
CA ILE A 58 4.05 11.27 -4.51
C ILE A 58 3.60 9.99 -5.18
N GLY A 59 4.53 9.19 -5.71
CA GLY A 59 4.25 7.83 -6.15
C GLY A 59 4.30 6.89 -4.95
N LEU A 60 3.25 6.11 -4.71
CA LEU A 60 3.22 5.11 -3.65
C LEU A 60 3.10 3.71 -4.25
N VAL A 61 4.11 2.88 -3.99
CA VAL A 61 4.16 1.46 -4.35
C VAL A 61 4.34 0.65 -3.06
N THR A 62 3.48 -0.32 -2.82
CA THR A 62 3.51 -1.12 -1.59
C THR A 62 3.01 -2.54 -1.84
N ASP A 63 3.28 -3.44 -0.91
CA ASP A 63 2.73 -4.80 -0.90
C ASP A 63 2.99 -5.55 -2.20
N THR A 64 4.22 -5.53 -2.68
CA THR A 64 4.59 -6.23 -3.92
C THR A 64 4.57 -7.75 -3.74
N HIS A 65 4.84 -8.24 -2.52
CA HIS A 65 4.79 -9.66 -2.16
C HIS A 65 5.45 -10.59 -3.18
N PHE A 66 6.62 -10.18 -3.71
CA PHE A 66 7.35 -10.99 -4.67
C PHE A 66 7.60 -12.40 -4.13
N SER A 67 7.09 -13.38 -4.85
CA SER A 67 7.06 -14.77 -4.44
C SER A 67 6.77 -15.69 -5.63
N ARG A 68 6.55 -16.96 -5.39
CA ARG A 68 6.09 -17.90 -6.45
C ARG A 68 4.71 -17.56 -7.01
N THR A 69 3.89 -16.84 -6.24
CA THR A 69 2.50 -16.53 -6.62
C THR A 69 2.34 -15.13 -7.21
N VAL A 70 3.22 -14.19 -6.88
CA VAL A 70 3.25 -12.86 -7.47
C VAL A 70 4.39 -12.77 -8.47
N ARG A 71 4.06 -12.44 -9.71
CA ARG A 71 5.00 -12.51 -10.85
C ARG A 71 5.89 -11.28 -10.90
N ALA A 72 7.11 -11.47 -11.40
CA ALA A 72 8.03 -10.36 -11.68
C ALA A 72 7.40 -9.33 -12.66
N ASP A 73 6.63 -9.79 -13.64
CA ASP A 73 5.95 -8.96 -14.64
C ASP A 73 4.96 -7.97 -14.00
N ASP A 74 4.27 -8.36 -12.92
CA ASP A 74 3.36 -7.49 -12.20
C ASP A 74 4.14 -6.33 -11.55
N ILE A 75 5.27 -6.64 -10.90
CA ILE A 75 6.12 -5.63 -10.25
C ILE A 75 6.76 -4.72 -11.29
N THR A 76 7.29 -5.27 -12.37
CA THR A 76 7.88 -4.49 -13.47
C THR A 76 6.84 -3.56 -14.12
N THR A 77 5.60 -4.02 -14.26
CA THR A 77 4.49 -3.20 -14.74
C THR A 77 4.19 -2.06 -13.77
N ALA A 78 4.14 -2.34 -12.45
CA ALA A 78 3.93 -1.30 -11.44
C ALA A 78 5.05 -0.26 -11.45
N VAL A 79 6.32 -0.69 -11.57
CA VAL A 79 7.48 0.20 -11.68
C VAL A 79 7.35 1.11 -12.90
N ARG A 80 7.04 0.56 -14.07
CA ARG A 80 6.85 1.34 -15.30
C ARG A 80 5.70 2.34 -15.14
N LEU A 81 4.55 1.91 -14.65
CA LEU A 81 3.40 2.78 -14.43
C LEU A 81 3.72 3.93 -13.45
N THR A 82 4.51 3.64 -12.40
CA THR A 82 4.96 4.67 -11.45
C THR A 82 5.84 5.71 -12.14
N LEU A 83 6.81 5.27 -12.96
CA LEU A 83 7.73 6.17 -13.66
C LEU A 83 7.03 6.99 -14.75
N ASP A 84 6.07 6.41 -15.46
CA ASP A 84 5.25 7.10 -16.47
C ASP A 84 4.49 8.30 -15.86
N GLU A 85 4.13 8.24 -14.58
CA GLU A 85 3.48 9.32 -13.84
C GLU A 85 4.43 10.46 -13.43
N ARG A 86 5.74 10.28 -13.51
CA ARG A 86 6.75 11.27 -13.14
C ARG A 86 6.51 11.91 -11.76
N PRO A 87 6.46 11.13 -10.70
CA PRO A 87 6.29 11.67 -9.35
C PRO A 87 7.52 12.50 -8.93
N ASP A 88 7.32 13.47 -8.06
CA ASP A 88 8.40 14.29 -7.48
C ASP A 88 9.24 13.50 -6.47
N LEU A 89 8.58 12.59 -5.73
CA LEU A 89 9.21 11.60 -4.85
C LEU A 89 8.44 10.28 -4.89
N ILE A 90 9.10 9.19 -4.51
CA ILE A 90 8.48 7.86 -4.46
C ILE A 90 8.58 7.30 -3.05
N VAL A 91 7.49 6.67 -2.60
CA VAL A 91 7.40 5.94 -1.34
C VAL A 91 7.20 4.47 -1.62
N LEU A 92 8.04 3.64 -1.01
CA LEU A 92 7.92 2.19 -0.97
C LEU A 92 7.38 1.79 0.42
N GLY A 93 6.13 1.34 0.45
CA GLY A 93 5.33 1.20 1.67
C GLY A 93 5.52 -0.10 2.45
N GLY A 94 6.42 -0.99 2.02
CA GLY A 94 6.70 -2.28 2.70
C GLY A 94 6.02 -3.49 2.07
N ASP A 95 6.24 -4.66 2.69
CA ASP A 95 5.81 -5.98 2.23
C ASP A 95 6.27 -6.28 0.80
N TYR A 96 7.59 -6.19 0.59
CA TYR A 96 8.22 -6.46 -0.71
C TYR A 96 8.21 -7.93 -1.07
N VAL A 97 8.27 -8.80 -0.07
CA VAL A 97 8.28 -10.26 -0.21
C VAL A 97 7.23 -10.89 0.70
N THR A 98 6.84 -12.12 0.40
CA THR A 98 5.96 -12.90 1.28
C THR A 98 6.83 -13.73 2.24
N TRP A 99 7.28 -13.13 3.35
CA TRP A 99 8.04 -13.83 4.36
C TRP A 99 7.11 -14.42 5.44
N GLY A 100 7.19 -15.72 5.67
CA GLY A 100 6.48 -16.39 6.76
C GLY A 100 5.01 -16.73 6.53
N GLY A 101 4.41 -16.34 5.41
CA GLY A 101 3.02 -16.64 5.07
C GLY A 101 2.83 -17.92 4.26
N ASP A 102 3.76 -18.26 3.38
CA ASP A 102 3.84 -19.56 2.75
C ASP A 102 5.03 -20.34 3.36
N HIS A 103 4.77 -21.55 3.79
CA HIS A 103 5.80 -22.44 4.34
C HIS A 103 6.88 -22.81 3.31
N ILE A 104 6.74 -22.36 2.06
CA ILE A 104 7.58 -22.68 0.92
C ILE A 104 8.68 -21.63 0.75
N SER A 105 8.44 -20.35 1.09
CA SER A 105 9.40 -19.25 0.97
C SER A 105 10.25 -19.04 2.22
N ARG A 106 10.05 -19.81 3.27
CA ARG A 106 10.84 -19.71 4.51
C ARG A 106 12.31 -19.95 4.22
N GLY A 107 13.09 -18.87 4.28
CA GLY A 107 14.55 -18.91 4.14
C GLY A 107 15.08 -18.66 2.72
N ASP A 108 14.23 -18.47 1.71
CA ASP A 108 14.70 -18.14 0.37
C ASP A 108 15.00 -16.64 0.24
N ARG A 109 16.25 -16.27 0.55
CA ARG A 109 16.77 -14.90 0.38
C ARG A 109 16.82 -14.46 -1.08
N GLY A 110 16.61 -15.35 -2.04
CA GLY A 110 16.53 -15.02 -3.48
C GLY A 110 15.40 -14.07 -3.78
N TYR A 111 14.27 -14.18 -3.09
CA TYR A 111 13.16 -13.24 -3.26
C TYR A 111 13.48 -11.83 -2.76
N VAL A 112 14.27 -11.68 -1.70
CA VAL A 112 14.70 -10.37 -1.18
C VAL A 112 15.53 -9.63 -2.22
N SER A 113 16.56 -10.28 -2.76
CA SER A 113 17.41 -9.71 -3.81
C SER A 113 16.61 -9.41 -5.07
N GLY A 114 15.77 -10.37 -5.49
CA GLY A 114 14.91 -10.22 -6.67
C GLY A 114 13.91 -9.09 -6.55
N ALA A 115 13.25 -8.93 -5.39
CA ALA A 115 12.33 -7.81 -5.15
C ALA A 115 13.06 -6.46 -5.25
N ALA A 116 14.23 -6.33 -4.60
CA ALA A 116 15.03 -5.11 -4.68
C ALA A 116 15.52 -4.82 -6.10
N GLU A 117 15.84 -5.86 -6.89
CA GLU A 117 16.26 -5.72 -8.28
C GLU A 117 15.12 -5.26 -9.19
N LEU A 118 13.93 -5.84 -9.04
CA LEU A 118 12.75 -5.43 -9.80
C LEU A 118 12.34 -3.98 -9.52
N LEU A 119 12.57 -3.50 -8.30
CA LEU A 119 12.29 -2.12 -7.91
C LEU A 119 13.42 -1.13 -8.27
N ALA A 120 14.62 -1.62 -8.58
CA ALA A 120 15.81 -0.79 -8.82
C ALA A 120 15.65 0.34 -9.85
N PRO A 121 14.81 0.23 -10.93
CA PRO A 121 14.60 1.34 -11.86
C PRO A 121 13.88 2.55 -11.27
N LEU A 122 13.21 2.42 -10.11
CA LEU A 122 12.49 3.52 -9.49
C LEU A 122 13.44 4.65 -9.12
N ASN A 123 13.14 5.83 -9.61
CA ASN A 123 13.86 7.06 -9.27
C ASN A 123 12.90 8.24 -9.34
N ALA A 124 13.18 9.29 -8.56
CA ALA A 124 12.42 10.53 -8.57
C ALA A 124 13.33 11.70 -8.16
N PRO A 125 13.01 12.95 -8.58
CA PRO A 125 13.83 14.14 -8.30
C PRO A 125 14.18 14.34 -6.82
N HIS A 126 13.24 14.01 -5.91
CA HIS A 126 13.47 14.14 -4.47
C HIS A 126 13.74 12.82 -3.76
N GLY A 127 14.00 11.75 -4.51
CA GLY A 127 14.44 10.45 -3.99
C GLY A 127 13.32 9.42 -3.83
N VAL A 128 13.74 8.23 -3.39
CA VAL A 128 12.88 7.07 -3.11
C VAL A 128 13.06 6.68 -1.66
N PHE A 129 11.96 6.68 -0.91
CA PHE A 129 11.93 6.41 0.54
C PHE A 129 11.22 5.11 0.80
N ALA A 130 11.78 4.28 1.67
CA ALA A 130 11.26 2.94 1.92
C ALA A 130 11.05 2.68 3.41
N VAL A 131 9.97 2.01 3.74
CA VAL A 131 9.75 1.36 5.04
C VAL A 131 9.55 -0.13 4.85
N LEU A 132 9.58 -0.90 5.93
CA LEU A 132 9.33 -2.33 5.89
C LEU A 132 7.95 -2.66 6.41
N GLY A 133 7.34 -3.71 5.83
CA GLY A 133 6.13 -4.32 6.35
C GLY A 133 6.41 -5.51 7.27
N ASN A 134 5.36 -6.26 7.58
CA ASN A 134 5.46 -7.41 8.49
C ASN A 134 5.96 -8.69 7.81
N HIS A 135 5.96 -8.74 6.50
CA HIS A 135 6.47 -9.88 5.73
C HIS A 135 7.94 -9.71 5.33
N ASP A 136 8.54 -8.54 5.51
CA ASP A 136 9.91 -8.29 5.10
C ASP A 136 10.93 -8.82 6.11
N ASP A 137 12.05 -9.35 5.58
CA ASP A 137 13.20 -9.69 6.41
C ASP A 137 13.86 -8.40 6.93
N ASP A 138 13.75 -8.19 8.24
CA ASP A 138 14.23 -6.98 8.93
C ASP A 138 15.76 -6.79 8.89
N ARG A 139 16.51 -7.80 8.43
CA ARG A 139 17.98 -7.75 8.28
C ARG A 139 18.42 -7.64 6.82
N ALA A 140 17.85 -8.45 5.94
CA ALA A 140 18.30 -8.55 4.56
C ALA A 140 17.66 -7.46 3.67
N MET A 141 16.37 -7.19 3.84
CA MET A 141 15.64 -6.25 2.98
C MET A 141 16.17 -4.80 3.05
N PRO A 142 16.49 -4.23 4.23
CA PRO A 142 17.05 -2.88 4.28
C PRO A 142 18.35 -2.73 3.50
N ALA A 143 19.24 -3.70 3.61
CA ALA A 143 20.52 -3.69 2.90
C ALA A 143 20.33 -3.81 1.38
N ALA A 144 19.39 -4.69 0.95
CA ALA A 144 19.08 -4.88 -0.46
C ALA A 144 18.49 -3.61 -1.10
N LEU A 145 17.56 -2.93 -0.42
CA LEU A 145 16.97 -1.67 -0.88
C LEU A 145 18.00 -0.52 -0.88
N ALA A 146 18.79 -0.39 0.18
CA ALA A 146 19.83 0.64 0.27
C ALA A 146 20.90 0.48 -0.82
N ALA A 147 21.26 -0.74 -1.19
CA ALA A 147 22.16 -1.04 -2.30
C ALA A 147 21.63 -0.56 -3.68
N ARG A 148 20.33 -0.29 -3.78
CA ARG A 148 19.68 0.29 -4.98
C ARG A 148 19.50 1.82 -4.88
N GLY A 149 20.09 2.47 -3.87
CA GLY A 149 20.03 3.91 -3.66
C GLY A 149 18.79 4.39 -2.94
N PHE A 150 17.97 3.50 -2.39
CA PHE A 150 16.76 3.87 -1.67
C PHE A 150 17.06 4.27 -0.22
N ILE A 151 16.37 5.29 0.29
CA ILE A 151 16.50 5.75 1.67
C ILE A 151 15.57 4.92 2.54
N VAL A 152 16.11 3.95 3.26
CA VAL A 152 15.32 3.04 4.11
C VAL A 152 15.19 3.64 5.51
N LEU A 153 13.96 3.92 5.91
CA LEU A 153 13.61 4.51 7.20
C LEU A 153 13.13 3.42 8.16
N ARG A 154 13.78 3.33 9.32
CA ARG A 154 13.50 2.32 10.36
C ARG A 154 13.53 2.98 11.73
N ASP A 155 12.40 3.47 12.20
CA ASP A 155 12.28 4.34 13.37
C ASP A 155 13.24 5.55 13.27
N SER A 156 13.27 6.14 12.09
CA SER A 156 14.13 7.26 11.75
C SER A 156 13.42 8.23 10.82
N ARG A 157 13.96 9.42 10.68
CA ARG A 157 13.45 10.44 9.77
C ARG A 157 14.57 11.10 8.99
N THR A 158 14.19 11.69 7.88
CA THR A 158 15.06 12.51 7.02
C THR A 158 14.32 13.76 6.57
N ARG A 159 15.05 14.71 6.04
CA ARG A 159 14.53 15.96 5.51
C ARG A 159 14.75 16.05 4.02
N VAL A 160 13.73 16.56 3.34
CA VAL A 160 13.82 16.90 1.93
C VAL A 160 13.42 18.36 1.78
N THR A 161 14.26 19.13 1.09
CA THR A 161 13.92 20.52 0.75
C THR A 161 13.28 20.54 -0.63
N ILE A 162 12.06 21.05 -0.71
CA ILE A 162 11.26 21.13 -1.94
C ILE A 162 10.83 22.58 -2.11
N ARG A 163 11.30 23.24 -3.17
CA ARG A 163 10.98 24.65 -3.46
C ARG A 163 11.23 25.60 -2.29
N GLY A 164 12.26 25.30 -1.48
CA GLY A 164 12.64 26.09 -0.30
C GLY A 164 11.97 25.67 1.01
N GLU A 165 10.93 24.83 0.96
CA GLU A 165 10.26 24.31 2.14
C GLU A 165 10.78 22.94 2.58
N THR A 166 10.70 22.67 3.87
CA THR A 166 11.12 21.40 4.46
C THR A 166 9.96 20.43 4.57
N LEU A 167 10.10 19.27 3.93
CA LEU A 167 9.26 18.10 4.17
C LEU A 167 10.04 17.11 5.05
N GLU A 168 9.55 16.87 6.26
CA GLU A 168 10.07 15.81 7.16
C GLU A 168 9.44 14.48 6.77
N ILE A 169 10.23 13.49 6.41
CA ILE A 169 9.78 12.14 6.09
C ILE A 169 10.25 11.21 7.20
N ALA A 170 9.32 10.74 7.99
CA ALA A 170 9.55 9.77 9.08
C ALA A 170 9.08 8.38 8.65
N GLY A 171 9.87 7.36 8.91
CA GLY A 171 9.48 5.97 8.67
C GLY A 171 9.63 5.15 9.93
N ILE A 172 8.60 4.38 10.25
CA ILE A 172 8.57 3.51 11.42
C ILE A 172 8.57 2.04 10.99
N ARG A 173 9.10 1.17 11.86
CA ARG A 173 8.99 -0.28 11.69
C ARG A 173 7.56 -0.72 11.96
N TYR A 174 7.13 -1.79 11.35
CA TYR A 174 5.81 -2.38 11.57
C TYR A 174 5.48 -2.61 13.06
N TRP A 175 6.50 -2.98 13.86
CA TRP A 175 6.34 -3.28 15.30
C TRP A 175 6.38 -2.04 16.20
N THR A 176 6.63 -0.85 15.65
CA THR A 176 6.61 0.43 16.39
C THR A 176 5.17 0.92 16.48
N ARG A 177 4.54 0.69 17.63
CA ARG A 177 3.10 0.89 17.82
C ARG A 177 2.72 1.89 18.89
N ARG A 178 3.64 2.22 19.83
CA ARG A 178 3.35 3.12 20.92
C ARG A 178 3.61 4.57 20.51
N VAL A 179 2.73 5.46 20.92
CA VAL A 179 2.81 6.90 20.63
C VAL A 179 4.16 7.49 21.07
N GLU A 180 4.69 7.06 22.22
CA GLU A 180 5.97 7.57 22.72
C GLU A 180 7.17 7.11 21.86
N GLN A 181 7.05 5.97 21.19
CA GLN A 181 8.09 5.48 20.26
C GLN A 181 8.07 6.33 19.00
N ILE A 182 6.89 6.61 18.44
CA ILE A 182 6.71 7.46 17.26
C ILE A 182 7.13 8.89 17.59
N ALA A 183 6.73 9.43 18.73
CA ALA A 183 7.14 10.76 19.20
C ALA A 183 8.67 10.91 19.28
N ARG A 184 9.40 9.84 19.64
CA ARG A 184 10.88 9.89 19.64
C ARG A 184 11.45 10.01 18.23
N VAL A 185 10.84 9.35 17.22
CA VAL A 185 11.24 9.48 15.81
C VAL A 185 10.98 10.90 15.31
N LEU A 186 9.88 11.50 15.73
CA LEU A 186 9.46 12.85 15.32
C LEU A 186 10.13 13.99 16.11
N ARG A 187 10.90 13.69 17.14
CA ARG A 187 11.50 14.71 18.01
C ARG A 187 12.35 15.70 17.21
N GLY A 188 11.98 16.98 17.30
CA GLY A 188 12.64 18.07 16.57
C GLY A 188 12.33 18.10 15.08
N ALA A 189 11.26 17.43 14.64
CA ALA A 189 10.68 17.66 13.32
C ALA A 189 10.16 19.11 13.26
N ALA A 190 10.37 19.74 12.11
CA ALA A 190 9.92 21.11 11.86
C ALA A 190 9.32 21.19 10.45
N GLY A 191 8.16 21.85 10.33
CA GLY A 191 7.44 21.94 9.07
C GLY A 191 6.49 20.76 8.82
N THR A 192 6.13 20.57 7.56
CA THR A 192 5.20 19.50 7.16
C THR A 192 5.82 18.13 7.39
N THR A 193 5.12 17.27 8.13
CA THR A 193 5.60 15.92 8.47
C THR A 193 4.76 14.85 7.76
N MET A 194 5.43 13.94 7.07
CA MET A 194 4.87 12.74 6.46
C MET A 194 5.40 11.51 7.18
N LEU A 195 4.48 10.71 7.73
CA LEU A 195 4.78 9.43 8.36
C LEU A 195 4.53 8.28 7.38
N LEU A 196 5.55 7.51 7.13
CA LEU A 196 5.48 6.24 6.41
C LEU A 196 5.28 5.12 7.44
N ALA A 197 4.10 4.56 7.46
CA ALA A 197 3.72 3.49 8.36
C ALA A 197 3.00 2.40 7.56
N HIS A 198 3.60 1.22 7.44
CA HIS A 198 3.00 0.14 6.67
C HIS A 198 1.56 -0.17 7.15
N ASP A 199 1.34 -0.26 8.48
CA ASP A 199 0.04 -0.53 9.10
C ASP A 199 -0.79 0.75 9.27
N PRO A 200 -1.96 0.90 8.60
CA PRO A 200 -2.81 2.08 8.70
C PRO A 200 -3.44 2.30 10.08
N SER A 201 -3.37 1.32 10.98
CA SER A 201 -3.79 1.50 12.37
C SER A 201 -2.99 2.59 13.09
N ARG A 202 -1.81 2.97 12.55
CA ARG A 202 -0.97 4.06 13.09
C ARG A 202 -1.57 5.46 12.87
N LEU A 203 -2.66 5.56 12.12
CA LEU A 203 -3.41 6.82 11.97
C LEU A 203 -3.80 7.44 13.32
N LYS A 204 -4.13 6.61 14.30
CA LYS A 204 -4.50 7.09 15.64
C LYS A 204 -3.31 7.80 16.32
N GLU A 205 -2.18 7.13 16.41
CA GLU A 205 -0.98 7.68 17.04
C GLU A 205 -0.41 8.87 16.26
N ALA A 206 -0.52 8.85 14.93
CA ALA A 206 -0.13 9.96 14.07
C ALA A 206 -0.97 11.21 14.35
N ALA A 207 -2.29 11.07 14.52
CA ALA A 207 -3.19 12.16 14.84
C ALA A 207 -2.92 12.73 16.27
N GLU A 208 -2.66 11.87 17.24
CA GLU A 208 -2.27 12.31 18.61
C GLU A 208 -0.96 13.13 18.61
N LEU A 209 -0.11 12.95 17.58
CA LEU A 209 1.16 13.65 17.41
C LEU A 209 1.12 14.77 16.37
N ASP A 210 -0.07 15.14 15.90
CA ASP A 210 -0.33 16.19 14.88
C ASP A 210 0.50 16.00 13.59
N VAL A 211 0.67 14.75 13.15
CA VAL A 211 1.32 14.42 11.88
C VAL A 211 0.36 14.73 10.74
N GLY A 212 0.74 15.60 9.81
CA GLY A 212 -0.14 16.03 8.72
C GLY A 212 -0.51 14.94 7.72
N ILE A 213 0.43 14.03 7.42
CA ILE A 213 0.33 13.05 6.33
C ILE A 213 0.73 11.66 6.82
N VAL A 214 -0.08 10.64 6.52
CA VAL A 214 0.28 9.22 6.69
C VAL A 214 0.13 8.49 5.37
N LEU A 215 1.12 7.68 5.00
CA LEU A 215 1.06 6.79 3.83
C LEU A 215 1.23 5.35 4.30
N SER A 216 0.29 4.48 3.88
CA SER A 216 0.21 3.09 4.33
C SER A 216 -0.15 2.12 3.21
N GLY A 217 0.11 0.82 3.46
CA GLY A 217 -0.35 -0.32 2.68
C GLY A 217 -1.07 -1.35 3.56
N HIS A 218 -0.58 -2.60 3.55
CA HIS A 218 -0.91 -3.70 4.46
C HIS A 218 -2.29 -4.33 4.29
N THR A 219 -3.31 -3.56 3.99
CA THR A 219 -4.71 -4.03 3.94
C THR A 219 -5.06 -4.76 2.66
N HIS A 220 -4.26 -4.55 1.62
CA HIS A 220 -4.55 -4.98 0.23
C HIS A 220 -5.94 -4.52 -0.28
N GLY A 221 -6.54 -3.48 0.33
CA GLY A 221 -7.94 -3.13 0.07
C GLY A 221 -8.92 -4.24 0.45
N GLY A 222 -8.45 -5.26 1.21
CA GLY A 222 -9.17 -6.47 1.58
C GLY A 222 -9.12 -7.58 0.53
N GLN A 223 -8.43 -7.41 -0.59
CA GLN A 223 -8.27 -8.32 -1.75
C GLN A 223 -9.60 -8.76 -2.39
N ILE A 224 -10.58 -9.15 -1.59
CA ILE A 224 -11.90 -9.60 -2.04
C ILE A 224 -12.96 -8.69 -1.41
N VAL A 225 -13.56 -7.87 -2.28
CA VAL A 225 -14.62 -6.91 -1.90
C VAL A 225 -15.94 -7.39 -2.44
N LEU A 226 -16.82 -7.81 -1.56
CA LEU A 226 -18.12 -8.37 -1.94
C LEU A 226 -19.16 -7.26 -2.05
N PRO A 227 -19.98 -7.25 -3.12
CA PRO A 227 -21.07 -6.30 -3.25
C PRO A 227 -22.01 -6.32 -2.00
N GLY A 228 -22.27 -5.15 -1.43
CA GLY A 228 -23.09 -4.98 -0.23
C GLY A 228 -22.44 -5.39 1.10
N LEU A 229 -21.35 -6.18 1.07
CA LEU A 229 -20.64 -6.63 2.27
C LEU A 229 -19.28 -5.96 2.46
N GLY A 230 -18.69 -5.42 1.39
CA GLY A 230 -17.39 -4.76 1.43
C GLY A 230 -16.20 -5.71 1.62
N ALA A 231 -15.11 -5.16 2.10
CA ALA A 231 -13.83 -5.85 2.36
C ALA A 231 -13.85 -6.55 3.72
N ILE A 232 -14.39 -7.76 3.79
CA ILE A 232 -14.63 -8.46 5.06
C ILE A 232 -13.33 -8.69 5.84
N ALA A 233 -12.25 -9.09 5.18
CA ALA A 233 -10.97 -9.41 5.80
C ALA A 233 -10.25 -8.20 6.42
N ALA A 234 -10.58 -6.98 5.99
CA ALA A 234 -9.91 -5.76 6.42
C ALA A 234 -10.78 -4.83 7.29
N ARG A 235 -11.93 -5.30 7.78
CA ARG A 235 -12.91 -4.46 8.52
C ARG A 235 -12.40 -3.86 9.83
N SER A 236 -11.34 -4.42 10.40
CA SER A 236 -10.75 -3.93 11.65
C SER A 236 -9.87 -2.70 11.48
N PHE A 237 -9.47 -2.38 10.25
CA PHE A 237 -8.63 -1.22 9.98
C PHE A 237 -9.46 0.07 9.90
N PRO A 238 -8.90 1.21 10.37
CA PRO A 238 -9.60 2.49 10.35
C PRO A 238 -9.87 2.99 8.92
N VAL A 239 -8.97 2.67 8.00
CA VAL A 239 -9.10 2.91 6.56
C VAL A 239 -8.63 1.66 5.85
N VAL A 240 -9.46 1.12 4.96
CA VAL A 240 -9.15 -0.11 4.23
C VAL A 240 -8.43 0.18 2.92
N ALA A 241 -8.81 1.22 2.21
CA ALA A 241 -8.17 1.69 0.98
C ALA A 241 -8.55 3.14 0.68
N GLY A 242 -7.69 3.85 -0.05
CA GLY A 242 -7.92 5.23 -0.45
C GLY A 242 -7.71 6.24 0.67
N LEU A 243 -8.43 7.35 0.57
CA LEU A 243 -8.32 8.45 1.51
C LEU A 243 -9.06 8.17 2.82
N GLY A 244 -8.43 8.60 3.91
CA GLY A 244 -9.05 8.69 5.23
C GLY A 244 -8.52 9.91 5.96
N ARG A 245 -9.15 10.23 7.09
CA ARG A 245 -8.75 11.35 7.94
C ARG A 245 -9.10 11.08 9.40
N ARG A 246 -8.23 11.56 10.27
CA ARG A 246 -8.50 11.66 11.71
C ARG A 246 -7.95 13.00 12.20
N GLU A 247 -8.82 13.86 12.71
CA GLU A 247 -8.48 15.21 13.14
C GLU A 247 -7.77 15.99 12.00
N ASN A 248 -6.54 16.47 12.20
CA ASN A 248 -5.73 17.16 11.20
C ASN A 248 -4.88 16.22 10.32
N THR A 249 -4.88 14.94 10.62
CA THR A 249 -4.06 13.93 9.93
C THR A 249 -4.81 13.31 8.77
N SER A 250 -4.30 13.48 7.58
CA SER A 250 -4.78 12.79 6.37
C SER A 250 -3.97 11.52 6.12
N ILE A 251 -4.64 10.45 5.72
CA ILE A 251 -4.01 9.19 5.37
C ILE A 251 -4.43 8.74 3.96
N TYR A 252 -3.49 8.14 3.25
CA TYR A 252 -3.79 7.31 2.08
C TYR A 252 -3.34 5.88 2.34
N VAL A 253 -4.24 4.93 2.10
CA VAL A 253 -3.97 3.49 2.22
C VAL A 253 -4.06 2.87 0.84
N SER A 254 -2.94 2.33 0.35
CA SER A 254 -2.90 1.67 -0.95
C SER A 254 -3.46 0.25 -0.89
N ARG A 255 -4.07 -0.17 -2.01
CA ARG A 255 -4.47 -1.57 -2.24
C ARG A 255 -3.29 -2.50 -2.54
N GLY A 256 -2.09 -1.94 -2.75
CA GLY A 256 -0.89 -2.70 -3.06
C GLY A 256 -0.90 -3.42 -4.41
N ILE A 257 0.23 -4.02 -4.76
CA ILE A 257 0.46 -4.69 -6.05
C ILE A 257 0.16 -6.19 -5.96
N GLY A 258 0.73 -6.86 -4.98
CA GLY A 258 0.66 -8.31 -4.84
C GLY A 258 -0.61 -8.83 -4.20
N THR A 259 -0.54 -10.08 -3.81
CA THR A 259 -1.57 -10.78 -3.05
C THR A 259 -0.94 -11.52 -1.88
N VAL A 260 -1.68 -11.67 -0.80
CA VAL A 260 -1.27 -12.41 0.40
C VAL A 260 -2.32 -13.48 0.74
N TYR A 261 -1.88 -14.62 1.29
CA TYR A 261 -2.68 -15.81 1.66
C TYR A 261 -3.35 -16.50 0.46
N VAL A 262 -4.20 -15.82 -0.29
CA VAL A 262 -4.87 -16.35 -1.48
C VAL A 262 -4.53 -15.47 -2.69
N PRO A 263 -4.11 -16.06 -3.83
CA PRO A 263 -3.69 -15.29 -4.99
C PRO A 263 -4.89 -14.83 -5.85
N VAL A 264 -5.87 -14.20 -5.21
CA VAL A 264 -7.15 -13.79 -5.84
C VAL A 264 -7.46 -12.36 -5.44
N ARG A 265 -7.87 -11.54 -6.42
CA ARG A 265 -8.49 -10.22 -6.18
C ARG A 265 -9.87 -10.17 -6.83
N VAL A 266 -10.86 -9.65 -6.13
CA VAL A 266 -12.22 -9.49 -6.65
C VAL A 266 -12.75 -8.12 -6.25
N ASN A 267 -13.12 -7.29 -7.24
CA ASN A 267 -13.51 -5.88 -7.08
C ASN A 267 -12.48 -5.05 -6.30
N CYS A 268 -11.22 -5.43 -6.42
CA CYS A 268 -10.11 -4.80 -5.69
C CYS A 268 -8.80 -4.96 -6.51
N PRO A 269 -8.73 -4.37 -7.71
CA PRO A 269 -7.55 -4.48 -8.55
C PRO A 269 -6.32 -3.90 -7.86
N PRO A 270 -5.12 -4.43 -8.13
CA PRO A 270 -3.87 -3.84 -7.66
C PRO A 270 -3.73 -2.39 -8.09
N GLU A 271 -2.99 -1.59 -7.34
CA GLU A 271 -2.78 -0.19 -7.71
C GLU A 271 -1.35 0.32 -7.48
N VAL A 272 -0.96 1.22 -8.35
CA VAL A 272 0.05 2.25 -8.12
C VAL A 272 -0.70 3.54 -7.77
N ALA A 273 -0.43 4.14 -6.62
CA ALA A 273 -1.09 5.39 -6.26
C ALA A 273 -0.19 6.60 -6.54
N VAL A 274 -0.76 7.61 -7.17
CA VAL A 274 -0.16 8.94 -7.34
C VAL A 274 -0.95 9.93 -6.50
N ILE A 275 -0.31 10.40 -5.45
CA ILE A 275 -0.92 11.25 -4.44
C ILE A 275 -0.42 12.67 -4.66
N THR A 276 -1.33 13.60 -4.91
CA THR A 276 -1.00 15.03 -5.03
C THR A 276 -1.38 15.73 -3.73
N LEU A 277 -0.41 16.39 -3.09
CA LEU A 277 -0.68 17.15 -1.88
C LEU A 277 -1.46 18.43 -2.23
N GLU A 278 -2.54 18.68 -1.51
CA GLU A 278 -3.33 19.90 -1.67
C GLU A 278 -3.49 20.62 -0.32
N SER A 279 -3.32 21.94 -0.35
CA SER A 279 -3.61 22.76 0.81
C SER A 279 -5.12 22.71 1.08
N GLN A 280 -5.47 22.35 2.30
CA GLN A 280 -6.85 22.48 2.74
C GLN A 280 -7.07 23.93 3.12
N GLY A 281 -7.93 24.63 2.38
CA GLY A 281 -8.36 25.98 2.77
C GLY A 281 -8.91 25.94 4.21
N VAL A 282 -8.52 26.94 4.99
CA VAL A 282 -8.99 27.17 6.36
C VAL A 282 -10.48 27.43 6.37
#